data_4c5633a9e4d1a9f6381c3a1a52e99e67
#
_entry.id   4c5633a9e4d1a9f6381c3a1a52e99e67
#
_cell.length_a   1.000
_cell.length_b   1.000
_cell.length_c   1.000
_cell.angle_alpha   90.00
_cell.angle_beta   90.00
_cell.angle_gamma   90.00
#
_symmetry.space_group_name_H-M   'P 1'
#
loop_
_entity.id
_entity.type
_entity.pdbx_description
1 polymer ?
#
loop_
_entity_poly.entity_id
_entity_poly.type
_entity_poly.pdbx_seq_one_letter_code
_entity_poly.pdbx_strand_id
1 'polypeptide(L)'
;MFSFEAWWQILTTKLPVFFQGVGTTVELALYTAIFGTLLGIVVALLRMSKIKVLKVLAGVYIEFLRGTPLLVQVLIVFYGLPQLGIKLPRLTAGTVALVINSAAYMAEIVRSGIQAIDGGQTEASRSLGMNGFQTMIYIILPQAIKNILPAIGNEFVSIIKESSILYTIGIYELTYQANKLASTNFRYLETLTISALIYFVLTFTASRLLGMLERRMRRGDR
;
A
#
# COMPACT_ATOMS: atom_id res chain seq x y z
N MET A 1 16.67 12.60 -29.03
CA MET A 1 17.93 12.55 -28.27
C MET A 1 17.71 13.30 -26.97
N PHE A 2 18.17 12.78 -25.82
CA PHE A 2 18.06 13.45 -24.52
C PHE A 2 18.81 14.79 -24.55
N SER A 3 18.19 15.84 -24.00
CA SER A 3 18.78 17.16 -23.85
C SER A 3 18.72 17.61 -22.40
N PHE A 4 19.89 17.81 -21.79
CA PHE A 4 19.97 18.31 -20.41
C PHE A 4 19.37 19.71 -20.26
N GLU A 5 19.51 20.55 -21.27
CA GLU A 5 18.91 21.90 -21.29
C GLU A 5 17.39 21.84 -21.26
N ALA A 6 16.78 20.99 -22.11
CA ALA A 6 15.33 20.77 -22.09
C ALA A 6 14.87 20.15 -20.77
N TRP A 7 15.63 19.20 -20.20
CA TRP A 7 15.36 18.60 -18.91
C TRP A 7 15.33 19.66 -17.80
N TRP A 8 16.35 20.52 -17.74
CA TRP A 8 16.43 21.62 -16.77
C TRP A 8 15.30 22.62 -16.93
N GLN A 9 14.98 23.00 -18.18
CA GLN A 9 13.87 23.88 -18.48
C GLN A 9 12.53 23.30 -18.02
N ILE A 10 12.27 22.00 -18.29
CA ILE A 10 11.04 21.32 -17.83
C ILE A 10 11.00 21.32 -16.31
N LEU A 11 12.08 20.94 -15.64
CA LEU A 11 12.14 20.89 -14.19
C LEU A 11 11.82 22.28 -13.58
N THR A 12 12.42 23.34 -14.08
CA THR A 12 12.25 24.68 -13.49
C THR A 12 10.92 25.33 -13.81
N THR A 13 10.37 25.10 -15.03
CA THR A 13 9.14 25.78 -15.47
C THR A 13 7.87 25.00 -15.20
N LYS A 14 7.94 23.66 -15.10
CA LYS A 14 6.78 22.77 -14.97
C LYS A 14 6.68 22.08 -13.60
N LEU A 15 7.55 22.41 -12.66
CA LEU A 15 7.54 21.87 -11.30
C LEU A 15 6.16 21.93 -10.61
N PRO A 16 5.35 23.02 -10.72
CA PRO A 16 4.01 23.04 -10.13
C PRO A 16 3.07 21.94 -10.63
N VAL A 17 3.20 21.53 -11.91
CA VAL A 17 2.39 20.46 -12.50
C VAL A 17 2.75 19.10 -11.85
N PHE A 18 4.03 18.85 -11.64
CA PHE A 18 4.47 17.65 -10.93
C PHE A 18 4.00 17.64 -9.47
N PHE A 19 4.05 18.77 -8.76
CA PHE A 19 3.56 18.83 -7.38
C PHE A 19 2.06 18.60 -7.25
N GLN A 20 1.25 19.01 -8.21
CA GLN A 20 -0.17 18.63 -8.25
C GLN A 20 -0.32 17.11 -8.33
N GLY A 21 0.48 16.45 -9.18
CA GLY A 21 0.51 14.99 -9.27
C GLY A 21 0.97 14.33 -7.96
N VAL A 22 2.01 14.88 -7.31
CA VAL A 22 2.48 14.41 -5.98
C VAL A 22 1.35 14.49 -4.96
N GLY A 23 0.59 15.57 -4.91
CA GLY A 23 -0.56 15.71 -4.00
C GLY A 23 -1.56 14.56 -4.16
N THR A 24 -1.97 14.28 -5.40
CA THR A 24 -2.89 13.15 -5.70
C THR A 24 -2.26 11.79 -5.37
N THR A 25 -0.97 11.59 -5.67
CA THR A 25 -0.24 10.36 -5.34
C THR A 25 -0.24 10.10 -3.82
N VAL A 26 0.06 11.14 -3.02
CA VAL A 26 0.07 11.04 -1.55
C VAL A 26 -1.32 10.81 -0.99
N GLU A 27 -2.33 11.51 -1.50
CA GLU A 27 -3.74 11.33 -1.13
C GLU A 27 -4.19 9.88 -1.36
N LEU A 28 -3.93 9.32 -2.55
CA LEU A 28 -4.21 7.93 -2.89
C LEU A 28 -3.50 6.96 -1.95
N ALA A 29 -2.20 7.21 -1.67
CA ALA A 29 -1.42 6.36 -0.78
C ALA A 29 -1.95 6.38 0.65
N LEU A 30 -2.35 7.53 1.17
CA LEU A 30 -2.92 7.66 2.51
C LEU A 30 -4.27 6.94 2.63
N TYR A 31 -5.20 7.17 1.71
CA TYR A 31 -6.49 6.46 1.72
C TYR A 31 -6.29 4.95 1.60
N THR A 32 -5.44 4.52 0.69
CA THR A 32 -5.15 3.09 0.49
C THR A 32 -4.53 2.48 1.74
N ALA A 33 -3.56 3.15 2.37
CA ALA A 33 -2.92 2.65 3.59
C ALA A 33 -3.92 2.53 4.75
N ILE A 34 -4.78 3.53 4.95
CA ILE A 34 -5.76 3.52 6.04
C ILE A 34 -6.80 2.42 5.80
N PHE A 35 -7.51 2.47 4.68
CA PHE A 35 -8.60 1.55 4.41
C PHE A 35 -8.11 0.13 4.09
N GLY A 36 -6.95 0.00 3.42
CA GLY A 36 -6.30 -1.28 3.15
C GLY A 36 -5.84 -1.96 4.43
N THR A 37 -5.29 -1.22 5.40
CA THR A 37 -4.92 -1.78 6.71
C THR A 37 -6.16 -2.22 7.49
N LEU A 38 -7.20 -1.39 7.57
CA LEU A 38 -8.44 -1.74 8.28
C LEU A 38 -9.08 -3.00 7.68
N LEU A 39 -9.25 -3.04 6.38
CA LEU A 39 -9.80 -4.21 5.69
C LEU A 39 -8.87 -5.42 5.81
N GLY A 40 -7.56 -5.22 5.69
CA GLY A 40 -6.55 -6.26 5.84
C GLY A 40 -6.55 -6.92 7.21
N ILE A 41 -6.74 -6.15 8.29
CA ILE A 41 -6.90 -6.70 9.65
C ILE A 41 -8.14 -7.61 9.70
N VAL A 42 -9.27 -7.17 9.14
CA VAL A 42 -10.49 -7.99 9.10
C VAL A 42 -10.24 -9.29 8.34
N VAL A 43 -9.62 -9.21 7.15
CA VAL A 43 -9.28 -10.39 6.34
C VAL A 43 -8.30 -11.31 7.06
N ALA A 44 -7.31 -10.77 7.79
CA ALA A 44 -6.38 -11.57 8.60
C ALA A 44 -7.10 -12.34 9.70
N LEU A 45 -8.03 -11.68 10.41
CA LEU A 45 -8.83 -12.33 11.45
C LEU A 45 -9.70 -13.45 10.89
N LEU A 46 -10.32 -13.23 9.72
CA LEU A 46 -11.08 -14.27 9.00
C LEU A 46 -10.17 -15.44 8.59
N ARG A 47 -8.96 -15.16 8.08
CA ARG A 47 -7.97 -16.16 7.68
C ARG A 47 -7.47 -17.01 8.86
N MET A 48 -7.41 -16.42 10.05
CA MET A 48 -6.99 -17.07 11.31
C MET A 48 -8.15 -17.71 12.07
N SER A 49 -9.40 -17.55 11.61
CA SER A 49 -10.59 -18.09 12.24
C SER A 49 -10.56 -19.62 12.32
N LYS A 50 -11.21 -20.16 13.36
CA LYS A 50 -11.49 -21.60 13.51
C LYS A 50 -12.57 -22.08 12.54
N ILE A 51 -13.39 -21.18 11.99
CA ILE A 51 -14.46 -21.51 11.05
C ILE A 51 -13.84 -21.75 9.68
N LYS A 52 -13.84 -23.02 9.24
CA LYS A 52 -13.18 -23.48 8.01
C LYS A 52 -13.60 -22.68 6.77
N VAL A 53 -14.89 -22.38 6.64
CA VAL A 53 -15.41 -21.61 5.48
C VAL A 53 -14.80 -20.22 5.41
N LEU A 54 -14.78 -19.46 6.53
CA LEU A 54 -14.21 -18.12 6.59
C LEU A 54 -12.70 -18.14 6.28
N LYS A 55 -12.00 -19.14 6.86
CA LYS A 55 -10.57 -19.34 6.60
C LYS A 55 -10.27 -19.58 5.12
N VAL A 56 -11.07 -20.43 4.45
CA VAL A 56 -10.91 -20.74 3.02
C VAL A 56 -11.21 -19.52 2.16
N LEU A 57 -12.34 -18.84 2.39
CA LEU A 57 -12.71 -17.64 1.62
C LEU A 57 -11.67 -16.53 1.73
N ALA A 58 -11.20 -16.24 2.95
CA ALA A 58 -10.12 -15.28 3.15
C ALA A 58 -8.82 -15.71 2.45
N GLY A 59 -8.53 -17.02 2.45
CA GLY A 59 -7.38 -17.57 1.73
C GLY A 59 -7.46 -17.35 0.25
N VAL A 60 -8.58 -17.70 -0.37
CA VAL A 60 -8.81 -17.50 -1.81
C VAL A 60 -8.69 -16.02 -2.19
N TYR A 61 -9.30 -15.13 -1.38
CA TYR A 61 -9.16 -13.68 -1.57
C TYR A 61 -7.69 -13.24 -1.59
N ILE A 62 -6.92 -13.62 -0.57
CA ILE A 62 -5.51 -13.24 -0.45
C ILE A 62 -4.69 -13.78 -1.63
N GLU A 63 -4.83 -15.06 -1.94
CA GLU A 63 -4.07 -15.72 -2.99
C GLU A 63 -4.42 -15.17 -4.38
N PHE A 64 -5.71 -14.92 -4.65
CA PHE A 64 -6.17 -14.36 -5.92
C PHE A 64 -5.61 -12.94 -6.15
N LEU A 65 -5.75 -12.05 -5.16
CA LEU A 65 -5.32 -10.66 -5.34
C LEU A 65 -3.80 -10.51 -5.36
N ARG A 66 -3.07 -11.33 -4.60
CA ARG A 66 -1.60 -11.33 -4.66
C ARG A 66 -1.04 -12.10 -5.86
N GLY A 67 -1.83 -12.98 -6.47
CA GLY A 67 -1.47 -13.76 -7.64
C GLY A 67 -1.86 -13.14 -8.98
N THR A 68 -2.58 -12.00 -8.98
CA THR A 68 -3.01 -11.34 -10.21
C THR A 68 -2.41 -9.94 -10.34
N PRO A 69 -2.16 -9.43 -11.59
CA PRO A 69 -1.59 -8.10 -11.78
C PRO A 69 -2.52 -6.99 -11.28
N LEU A 70 -1.98 -6.05 -10.51
CA LEU A 70 -2.74 -4.89 -10.02
C LEU A 70 -3.41 -4.10 -11.15
N LEU A 71 -2.74 -3.93 -12.30
CA LEU A 71 -3.34 -3.27 -13.47
C LEU A 71 -4.67 -3.91 -13.88
N VAL A 72 -4.71 -5.24 -13.94
CA VAL A 72 -5.93 -5.98 -14.31
C VAL A 72 -7.03 -5.75 -13.29
N GLN A 73 -6.70 -5.76 -12.00
CA GLN A 73 -7.66 -5.48 -10.92
C GLN A 73 -8.23 -4.06 -11.03
N VAL A 74 -7.38 -3.06 -11.29
CA VAL A 74 -7.82 -1.66 -11.52
C VAL A 74 -8.78 -1.57 -12.70
N LEU A 75 -8.46 -2.23 -13.82
CA LEU A 75 -9.31 -2.22 -15.01
C LEU A 75 -10.65 -2.94 -14.78
N ILE A 76 -10.66 -4.05 -14.02
CA ILE A 76 -11.88 -4.76 -13.63
C ILE A 76 -12.78 -3.85 -12.77
N VAL A 77 -12.21 -3.17 -11.76
CA VAL A 77 -12.99 -2.26 -10.90
C VAL A 77 -13.51 -1.09 -11.72
N PHE A 78 -12.68 -0.48 -12.56
CA PHE A 78 -13.05 0.73 -13.28
C PHE A 78 -14.04 0.49 -14.43
N TYR A 79 -13.86 -0.58 -15.21
CA TYR A 79 -14.73 -0.90 -16.36
C TYR A 79 -15.79 -1.96 -16.05
N GLY A 80 -15.54 -2.85 -15.10
CA GLY A 80 -16.44 -3.96 -14.78
C GLY A 80 -17.58 -3.53 -13.85
N LEU A 81 -17.32 -2.76 -12.79
CA LEU A 81 -18.40 -2.32 -11.87
C LEU A 81 -19.52 -1.54 -12.55
N PRO A 82 -19.25 -0.62 -13.51
CA PRO A 82 -20.33 0.05 -14.24
C PRO A 82 -21.23 -0.90 -15.02
N GLN A 83 -20.73 -2.03 -15.52
CA GLN A 83 -21.55 -3.05 -16.22
C GLN A 83 -22.49 -3.77 -15.25
N LEU A 84 -22.16 -3.79 -13.96
CA LEU A 84 -23.02 -4.30 -12.89
C LEU A 84 -23.92 -3.22 -12.28
N GLY A 85 -24.00 -2.02 -12.90
CA GLY A 85 -24.81 -0.89 -12.43
C GLY A 85 -24.16 -0.02 -11.35
N ILE A 86 -22.92 -0.33 -10.91
CA ILE A 86 -22.20 0.40 -9.86
C ILE A 86 -21.26 1.42 -10.52
N LYS A 87 -21.69 2.69 -10.57
CA LYS A 87 -20.89 3.78 -11.15
C LYS A 87 -20.17 4.54 -10.04
N LEU A 88 -18.84 4.44 -10.00
CA LEU A 88 -17.99 5.17 -9.08
C LEU A 88 -17.27 6.33 -9.80
N PRO A 89 -17.05 7.48 -9.13
CA PRO A 89 -16.12 8.49 -9.62
C PRO A 89 -14.75 7.87 -9.85
N ARG A 90 -14.02 8.37 -10.84
CA ARG A 90 -12.73 7.80 -11.28
C ARG A 90 -11.73 7.63 -10.12
N LEU A 91 -11.56 8.68 -9.30
CA LEU A 91 -10.66 8.65 -8.14
C LEU A 91 -11.10 7.56 -7.14
N THR A 92 -12.39 7.49 -6.85
CA THR A 92 -12.96 6.48 -5.95
C THR A 92 -12.75 5.07 -6.48
N ALA A 93 -12.99 4.83 -7.78
CA ALA A 93 -12.77 3.51 -8.39
C ALA A 93 -11.31 3.06 -8.28
N GLY A 94 -10.36 3.98 -8.58
CA GLY A 94 -8.93 3.71 -8.42
C GLY A 94 -8.54 3.43 -6.97
N THR A 95 -9.03 4.25 -6.02
CA THR A 95 -8.78 4.05 -4.58
C THR A 95 -9.34 2.70 -4.11
N VAL A 96 -10.56 2.34 -4.50
CA VAL A 96 -11.17 1.04 -4.15
C VAL A 96 -10.32 -0.12 -4.68
N ALA A 97 -9.84 -0.05 -5.92
CA ALA A 97 -8.99 -1.09 -6.48
C ALA A 97 -7.68 -1.25 -5.68
N LEU A 98 -7.01 -0.14 -5.35
CA LEU A 98 -5.80 -0.16 -4.52
C LEU A 98 -6.08 -0.69 -3.11
N VAL A 99 -7.18 -0.27 -2.48
CA VAL A 99 -7.58 -0.73 -1.13
C VAL A 99 -7.82 -2.24 -1.11
N ILE A 100 -8.56 -2.76 -2.09
CA ILE A 100 -8.84 -4.19 -2.21
C ILE A 100 -7.52 -4.98 -2.37
N ASN A 101 -6.61 -4.51 -3.21
CA ASN A 101 -5.30 -5.14 -3.41
C ASN A 101 -4.45 -5.07 -2.12
N SER A 102 -4.23 -3.87 -1.59
CA SER A 102 -3.42 -3.64 -0.39
C SER A 102 -3.95 -4.41 0.83
N ALA A 103 -5.28 -4.57 0.97
CA ALA A 103 -5.86 -5.36 2.06
C ALA A 103 -5.42 -6.82 2.05
N ALA A 104 -5.15 -7.41 0.87
CA ALA A 104 -4.63 -8.77 0.77
C ALA A 104 -3.18 -8.85 1.27
N TYR A 105 -2.34 -7.86 0.93
CA TYR A 105 -0.96 -7.77 1.45
C TYR A 105 -0.94 -7.49 2.95
N MET A 106 -1.76 -6.54 3.42
CA MET A 106 -1.89 -6.21 4.85
C MET A 106 -2.39 -7.40 5.67
N ALA A 107 -3.33 -8.20 5.14
CA ALA A 107 -3.80 -9.40 5.80
C ALA A 107 -2.67 -10.41 6.02
N GLU A 108 -1.81 -10.58 5.03
CA GLU A 108 -0.67 -11.49 5.13
C GLU A 108 0.42 -10.93 6.06
N ILE A 109 0.67 -9.62 6.05
CA ILE A 109 1.58 -8.95 6.99
C ILE A 109 1.12 -9.17 8.43
N VAL A 110 -0.16 -8.96 8.72
CA VAL A 110 -0.72 -9.16 10.06
C VAL A 110 -0.64 -10.62 10.47
N ARG A 111 -1.06 -11.55 9.59
CA ARG A 111 -1.01 -12.98 9.86
C ARG A 111 0.42 -13.47 10.13
N SER A 112 1.37 -13.11 9.27
CA SER A 112 2.77 -13.53 9.40
C SER A 112 3.44 -12.92 10.64
N GLY A 113 3.14 -11.66 10.97
CA GLY A 113 3.66 -11.00 12.16
C GLY A 113 3.19 -11.63 13.46
N ILE A 114 1.93 -12.11 13.52
CA ILE A 114 1.40 -12.86 14.67
C ILE A 114 2.03 -14.26 14.72
N GLN A 115 2.15 -14.94 13.60
CA GLN A 115 2.71 -16.29 13.54
C GLN A 115 4.23 -16.35 13.77
N ALA A 116 4.93 -15.22 13.64
CA ALA A 116 6.35 -15.11 13.92
C ALA A 116 6.68 -15.10 15.42
N ILE A 117 5.68 -14.99 16.31
CA ILE A 117 5.89 -15.06 17.75
C ILE A 117 6.09 -16.51 18.16
N ASP A 118 7.12 -16.75 18.96
CA ASP A 118 7.47 -18.07 19.46
C ASP A 118 6.29 -18.74 20.18
N GLY A 119 6.02 -20.00 19.84
CA GLY A 119 4.92 -20.79 20.41
C GLY A 119 5.04 -20.97 21.93
N GLY A 120 6.26 -20.99 22.46
CA GLY A 120 6.53 -21.05 23.90
C GLY A 120 5.93 -19.89 24.69
N GLN A 121 5.73 -18.70 24.06
CA GLN A 121 5.01 -17.59 24.67
C GLN A 121 3.54 -17.95 24.95
N THR A 122 2.91 -18.65 24.02
CA THR A 122 1.55 -19.15 24.18
C THR A 122 1.49 -20.24 25.26
N GLU A 123 2.42 -21.19 25.26
CA GLU A 123 2.47 -22.29 26.23
C GLU A 123 2.72 -21.75 27.64
N ALA A 124 3.69 -20.86 27.82
CA ALA A 124 3.99 -20.24 29.12
C ALA A 124 2.81 -19.45 29.67
N SER A 125 2.15 -18.62 28.86
CA SER A 125 1.00 -17.85 29.29
C SER A 125 -0.20 -18.75 29.69
N ARG A 126 -0.41 -19.84 28.94
CA ARG A 126 -1.44 -20.84 29.26
C ARG A 126 -1.13 -21.57 30.55
N SER A 127 0.13 -21.89 30.85
CA SER A 127 0.58 -22.52 32.11
C SER A 127 0.37 -21.60 33.31
N LEU A 128 0.40 -20.27 33.12
CA LEU A 128 0.06 -19.27 34.12
C LEU A 128 -1.46 -19.04 34.28
N GLY A 129 -2.30 -19.84 33.59
CA GLY A 129 -3.76 -19.79 33.70
C GLY A 129 -4.44 -18.76 32.81
N MET A 130 -3.72 -18.09 31.92
CA MET A 130 -4.32 -17.14 30.97
C MET A 130 -5.17 -17.89 29.94
N ASN A 131 -6.36 -17.37 29.65
CA ASN A 131 -7.16 -17.88 28.53
C ASN A 131 -6.61 -17.40 27.18
N GLY A 132 -7.08 -17.99 26.05
CA GLY A 132 -6.55 -17.67 24.72
C GLY A 132 -6.70 -16.20 24.31
N PHE A 133 -7.75 -15.52 24.75
CA PHE A 133 -7.95 -14.09 24.48
C PHE A 133 -6.95 -13.24 25.27
N GLN A 134 -6.75 -13.54 26.55
CA GLN A 134 -5.76 -12.87 27.40
C GLN A 134 -4.34 -13.08 26.84
N THR A 135 -3.98 -14.31 26.47
CA THR A 135 -2.72 -14.62 25.81
C THR A 135 -2.51 -13.78 24.56
N MET A 136 -3.53 -13.70 23.68
CA MET A 136 -3.45 -12.92 22.46
C MET A 136 -3.24 -11.43 22.73
N ILE A 137 -4.04 -10.83 23.62
CA ILE A 137 -4.02 -9.38 23.85
C ILE A 137 -2.81 -8.93 24.66
N TYR A 138 -2.43 -9.68 25.69
CA TYR A 138 -1.40 -9.21 26.62
C TYR A 138 0.01 -9.71 26.30
N ILE A 139 0.14 -10.82 25.57
CA ILE A 139 1.44 -11.45 25.30
C ILE A 139 1.79 -11.40 23.80
N ILE A 140 0.91 -11.91 22.94
CA ILE A 140 1.22 -12.10 21.52
C ILE A 140 1.13 -10.78 20.75
N LEU A 141 0.01 -10.06 20.87
CA LEU A 141 -0.26 -8.87 20.06
C LEU A 141 0.75 -7.74 20.29
N PRO A 142 1.20 -7.40 21.53
CA PRO A 142 2.22 -6.38 21.72
C PRO A 142 3.56 -6.72 21.02
N GLN A 143 3.94 -7.99 21.02
CA GLN A 143 5.14 -8.46 20.34
C GLN A 143 4.94 -8.48 18.80
N ALA A 144 3.78 -8.97 18.34
CA ALA A 144 3.45 -9.04 16.93
C ALA A 144 3.41 -7.65 16.27
N ILE A 145 2.87 -6.62 16.94
CA ILE A 145 2.84 -5.25 16.44
C ILE A 145 4.24 -4.74 16.08
N LYS A 146 5.26 -5.08 16.87
CA LYS A 146 6.65 -4.69 16.60
C LYS A 146 7.21 -5.30 15.31
N ASN A 147 6.75 -6.49 14.96
CA ASN A 147 7.11 -7.16 13.71
C ASN A 147 6.27 -6.65 12.52
N ILE A 148 5.00 -6.31 12.77
CA ILE A 148 4.03 -5.88 11.74
C ILE A 148 4.31 -4.45 11.26
N LEU A 149 4.64 -3.53 12.17
CA LEU A 149 4.78 -2.11 11.85
C LEU A 149 5.83 -1.79 10.78
N PRO A 150 7.05 -2.38 10.79
CA PRO A 150 8.02 -2.18 9.71
C PRO A 150 7.50 -2.67 8.35
N ALA A 151 6.76 -3.78 8.33
CA ALA A 151 6.18 -4.35 7.12
C ALA A 151 5.05 -3.46 6.57
N ILE A 152 4.19 -2.90 7.44
CA ILE A 152 3.19 -1.89 7.06
C ILE A 152 3.86 -0.65 6.46
N GLY A 153 4.97 -0.20 7.04
CA GLY A 153 5.73 0.92 6.52
C GLY A 153 6.27 0.66 5.11
N ASN A 154 6.80 -0.53 4.87
CA ASN A 154 7.27 -0.93 3.54
C ASN A 154 6.12 -1.04 2.54
N GLU A 155 4.96 -1.54 2.96
CA GLU A 155 3.76 -1.60 2.12
C GLU A 155 3.28 -0.18 1.75
N PHE A 156 3.29 0.78 2.69
CA PHE A 156 2.96 2.17 2.38
C PHE A 156 3.86 2.77 1.28
N VAL A 157 5.17 2.51 1.35
CA VAL A 157 6.12 2.93 0.29
C VAL A 157 5.82 2.23 -1.04
N SER A 158 5.37 0.98 -1.01
CA SER A 158 4.95 0.26 -2.22
C SER A 158 3.70 0.87 -2.82
N ILE A 159 2.68 1.19 -2.02
CA ILE A 159 1.44 1.85 -2.46
C ILE A 159 1.73 3.18 -3.18
N ILE A 160 2.67 4.00 -2.70
CA ILE A 160 3.08 5.23 -3.38
C ILE A 160 3.52 4.95 -4.83
N LYS A 161 4.30 3.90 -5.06
CA LYS A 161 4.76 3.51 -6.41
C LYS A 161 3.65 2.87 -7.23
N GLU A 162 2.85 2.01 -6.62
CA GLU A 162 1.76 1.29 -7.27
C GLU A 162 0.62 2.21 -7.70
N SER A 163 0.40 3.33 -6.99
CA SER A 163 -0.57 4.34 -7.41
C SER A 163 -0.30 4.88 -8.82
N SER A 164 0.96 4.80 -9.29
CA SER A 164 1.33 5.19 -10.65
C SER A 164 0.53 4.48 -11.73
N ILE A 165 0.07 3.23 -11.47
CA ILE A 165 -0.70 2.45 -12.43
C ILE A 165 -2.05 3.09 -12.78
N LEU A 166 -2.56 3.96 -11.89
CA LEU A 166 -3.83 4.62 -12.05
C LEU A 166 -3.85 5.68 -13.15
N TYR A 167 -2.68 6.05 -13.71
CA TYR A 167 -2.63 6.90 -14.90
C TYR A 167 -3.39 6.28 -16.08
N THR A 168 -3.45 4.94 -16.15
CA THR A 168 -4.12 4.17 -17.21
C THR A 168 -5.63 4.40 -17.25
N ILE A 169 -6.23 4.73 -16.11
CA ILE A 169 -7.65 5.10 -16.01
C ILE A 169 -7.84 6.61 -15.91
N GLY A 170 -6.79 7.40 -16.16
CA GLY A 170 -6.84 8.86 -16.23
C GLY A 170 -6.96 9.57 -14.89
N ILE A 171 -6.40 9.03 -13.82
CA ILE A 171 -6.24 9.74 -12.54
C ILE A 171 -5.01 10.63 -12.62
N TYR A 172 -5.16 11.90 -12.22
CA TYR A 172 -4.15 12.96 -12.35
C TYR A 172 -3.04 12.87 -11.28
N GLU A 173 -2.52 11.66 -11.02
CA GLU A 173 -1.38 11.44 -10.16
C GLU A 173 -0.05 11.79 -10.88
N LEU A 174 1.10 11.60 -10.23
CA LEU A 174 2.39 12.06 -10.74
C LEU A 174 2.75 11.51 -12.13
N THR A 175 2.52 10.22 -12.39
CA THR A 175 2.81 9.60 -13.71
C THR A 175 1.88 10.13 -14.79
N TYR A 176 0.61 10.35 -14.48
CA TYR A 176 -0.33 10.96 -15.42
C TYR A 176 0.13 12.37 -15.81
N GLN A 177 0.50 13.21 -14.84
CA GLN A 177 0.98 14.56 -15.12
C GLN A 177 2.24 14.55 -15.96
N ALA A 178 3.18 13.64 -15.67
CA ALA A 178 4.38 13.45 -16.46
C ALA A 178 4.06 13.04 -17.90
N ASN A 179 3.20 12.02 -18.09
CA ASN A 179 2.79 11.57 -19.43
C ASN A 179 2.07 12.65 -20.22
N LYS A 180 1.15 13.37 -19.58
CA LYS A 180 0.44 14.49 -20.21
C LYS A 180 1.42 15.56 -20.70
N LEU A 181 2.41 15.91 -19.88
CA LEU A 181 3.43 16.88 -20.23
C LEU A 181 4.33 16.35 -21.36
N ALA A 182 4.77 15.10 -21.27
CA ALA A 182 5.58 14.44 -22.29
C ALA A 182 4.88 14.36 -23.66
N SER A 183 3.56 14.14 -23.66
CA SER A 183 2.75 14.10 -24.89
C SER A 183 2.62 15.48 -25.57
N THR A 184 2.70 16.58 -24.81
CA THR A 184 2.59 17.93 -25.36
C THR A 184 3.91 18.48 -25.90
N ASN A 185 5.04 18.08 -25.28
CA ASN A 185 6.37 18.59 -25.64
C ASN A 185 7.24 17.57 -26.40
N PHE A 186 6.74 16.33 -26.57
CA PHE A 186 7.44 15.19 -27.20
C PHE A 186 8.79 14.85 -26.54
N ARG A 187 8.96 15.19 -25.23
CA ARG A 187 10.16 14.98 -24.42
C ARG A 187 9.92 13.92 -23.35
N TYR A 188 9.66 12.69 -23.79
CA TYR A 188 9.31 11.58 -22.88
C TYR A 188 10.44 11.25 -21.92
N LEU A 189 11.67 11.11 -22.41
CA LEU A 189 12.79 10.69 -21.55
C LEU A 189 13.09 11.75 -20.50
N GLU A 190 13.15 13.02 -20.89
CA GLU A 190 13.38 14.13 -19.96
C GLU A 190 12.28 14.23 -18.90
N THR A 191 11.02 14.14 -19.31
CA THR A 191 9.88 14.32 -18.43
C THR A 191 9.71 13.12 -17.49
N LEU A 192 9.87 11.89 -17.99
CA LEU A 192 9.73 10.68 -17.17
C LEU A 192 10.90 10.51 -16.19
N THR A 193 12.13 10.93 -16.55
CA THR A 193 13.26 10.93 -15.60
C THR A 193 13.05 11.91 -14.45
N ILE A 194 12.45 13.09 -14.70
CA ILE A 194 12.04 14.01 -13.63
C ILE A 194 11.01 13.36 -12.70
N SER A 195 9.99 12.73 -13.28
CA SER A 195 8.98 12.00 -12.50
C SER A 195 9.61 10.89 -11.65
N ALA A 196 10.54 10.11 -12.21
CA ALA A 196 11.25 9.06 -11.49
C ALA A 196 12.06 9.61 -10.31
N LEU A 197 12.74 10.75 -10.47
CA LEU A 197 13.46 11.42 -9.40
C LEU A 197 12.52 11.92 -8.30
N ILE A 198 11.35 12.46 -8.65
CA ILE A 198 10.35 12.90 -7.67
C ILE A 198 9.80 11.69 -6.90
N TYR A 199 9.47 10.58 -7.57
CA TYR A 199 9.09 9.33 -6.89
C TYR A 199 10.19 8.84 -5.94
N PHE A 200 11.45 8.88 -6.39
CA PHE A 200 12.57 8.48 -5.54
C PHE A 200 12.66 9.35 -4.29
N VAL A 201 12.59 10.68 -4.41
CA VAL A 201 12.62 11.60 -3.26
C VAL A 201 11.44 11.31 -2.32
N LEU A 202 10.23 11.10 -2.87
CA LEU A 202 9.02 10.84 -2.11
C LEU A 202 9.13 9.52 -1.31
N THR A 203 9.51 8.44 -1.98
CA THR A 203 9.65 7.11 -1.36
C THR A 203 10.84 7.03 -0.40
N PHE A 204 11.95 7.68 -0.74
CA PHE A 204 13.11 7.77 0.14
C PHE A 204 12.77 8.52 1.44
N THR A 205 12.09 9.67 1.32
CA THR A 205 11.66 10.45 2.48
C THR A 205 10.69 9.65 3.35
N ALA A 206 9.67 9.02 2.74
CA ALA A 206 8.74 8.16 3.46
C ALA A 206 9.46 7.02 4.18
N SER A 207 10.36 6.31 3.52
CA SER A 207 11.16 5.21 4.12
C SER A 207 12.03 5.70 5.28
N ARG A 208 12.63 6.88 5.19
CA ARG A 208 13.45 7.47 6.28
C ARG A 208 12.60 7.83 7.49
N LEU A 209 11.44 8.45 7.27
CA LEU A 209 10.51 8.81 8.35
C LEU A 209 9.98 7.56 9.07
N LEU A 210 9.57 6.54 8.31
CA LEU A 210 9.12 5.25 8.85
C LEU A 210 10.22 4.54 9.63
N GLY A 211 11.44 4.50 9.12
CA GLY A 211 12.58 3.92 9.83
C GLY A 211 12.99 4.68 11.10
N MET A 212 12.71 5.99 11.19
CA MET A 212 12.88 6.74 12.45
C MET A 212 11.82 6.36 13.49
N LEU A 213 10.55 6.21 13.07
CA LEU A 213 9.46 5.77 13.93
C LEU A 213 9.72 4.35 14.46
N GLU A 214 10.13 3.43 13.59
CA GLU A 214 10.50 2.06 13.98
C GLU A 214 11.58 2.03 15.05
N ARG A 215 12.70 2.76 14.83
CA ARG A 215 13.80 2.83 15.80
C ARG A 215 13.35 3.40 17.14
N ARG A 216 12.43 4.36 17.15
CA ARG A 216 11.90 4.95 18.38
C ARG A 216 11.08 3.95 19.19
N MET A 217 10.30 3.10 18.51
CA MET A 217 9.48 2.08 19.18
C MET A 217 10.32 0.93 19.75
N ARG A 218 11.40 0.51 19.05
CA ARG A 218 12.31 -0.54 19.54
C ARG A 218 13.16 -0.10 20.74
N ARG A 219 13.32 1.20 21.02
CA ARG A 219 14.07 1.69 22.19
C ARG A 219 13.37 1.46 23.52
N GLY A 220 12.09 1.18 23.55
CA GLY A 220 11.34 0.87 24.76
C GLY A 220 11.54 -0.55 25.30
N ASP A 221 12.40 -1.37 24.66
CA ASP A 221 12.67 -2.77 25.00
C ASP A 221 14.00 -3.01 25.72
N ARG A 222 14.72 -1.93 26.07
CA ARG A 222 16.00 -2.00 26.83
C ARG A 222 15.81 -1.59 28.27
#